data_3e3ed149b6ec890f344c913cc6a3d894
#
_entry.id   3e3ed149b6ec890f344c913cc6a3d894
#
_cell.length_a   1.000
_cell.length_b   1.000
_cell.length_c   1.000
_cell.angle_alpha   90.00
_cell.angle_beta   90.00
_cell.angle_gamma   90.00
#
_symmetry.space_group_name_H-M   'P 1'
#
loop_
_entity.id
_entity.type
_entity.pdbx_description
1 polymer ?
#
loop_
_entity_poly.entity_id
_entity_poly.type
_entity_poly.pdbx_seq_one_letter_code
_entity_poly.pdbx_strand_id
1 'polypeptide(L)'
;MRQLLAAWLVIEQRDVPMNPRLVGKPGVGKTTLAYAAASRLGRDIFILQATSDTRPEDLLITPVIEGEGKLKYVASPLVSAMIRGGICILDEGNRMSEKSWASLAPLLDTRRYVESIITGLKIKAHPLFRIVATMNDDSSTFDLPEYIHSRLQPQILIDFPGFDEELAILKENLPFVEDEMLEYVTEFLQHAHAGDERYTARDGINIARYATKLIHMAKDHFGTRTALHQSILHTLGEEALRYAPRT
;
A
#
# COMPACT_ATOMS: atom_id res chain seq x y z
N MET A 1 9.10 6.68 6.47
CA MET A 1 10.32 6.44 5.68
C MET A 1 11.52 5.99 6.51
N ARG A 2 12.06 6.82 7.42
CA ARG A 2 13.27 6.48 8.23
C ARG A 2 13.14 5.17 9.01
N GLN A 3 12.02 4.95 9.71
CA GLN A 3 11.74 3.72 10.47
C GLN A 3 11.75 2.46 9.59
N LEU A 4 11.20 2.53 8.40
CA LEU A 4 11.16 1.42 7.46
C LEU A 4 12.57 1.07 6.94
N LEU A 5 13.36 2.07 6.58
CA LEU A 5 14.75 1.86 6.17
C LEU A 5 15.62 1.32 7.31
N ALA A 6 15.39 1.79 8.55
CA ALA A 6 16.08 1.27 9.73
C ALA A 6 15.76 -0.21 9.98
N ALA A 7 14.49 -0.63 9.82
CA ALA A 7 14.10 -2.03 9.96
C ALA A 7 14.80 -2.96 8.94
N TRP A 8 15.14 -2.44 7.77
CA TRP A 8 15.80 -3.20 6.70
C TRP A 8 17.35 -3.15 6.77
N LEU A 9 17.90 -2.33 7.65
CA LEU A 9 19.35 -2.23 7.83
C LEU A 9 19.89 -3.54 8.40
N VAL A 10 21.04 -3.97 7.90
CA VAL A 10 21.84 -5.07 8.46
C VAL A 10 23.15 -4.46 8.91
N ILE A 11 23.44 -4.55 10.20
CA ILE A 11 24.57 -3.86 10.83
C ILE A 11 25.86 -4.69 10.74
N GLU A 12 25.71 -6.01 10.89
CA GLU A 12 26.85 -6.94 10.84
C GLU A 12 26.46 -8.28 10.20
N GLN A 13 27.43 -9.17 9.97
CA GLN A 13 27.24 -10.42 9.23
C GLN A 13 26.25 -11.39 9.88
N ARG A 14 26.06 -11.32 11.20
CA ARG A 14 25.10 -12.18 11.94
C ARG A 14 23.73 -11.55 12.10
N ASP A 15 23.62 -10.28 11.73
CA ASP A 15 22.36 -9.56 11.79
C ASP A 15 21.42 -9.95 10.64
N VAL A 16 20.14 -9.96 10.91
CA VAL A 16 19.10 -10.22 9.93
C VAL A 16 18.14 -9.03 9.82
N PRO A 17 17.68 -8.67 8.63
CA PRO A 17 16.73 -7.59 8.49
C PRO A 17 15.41 -7.95 9.19
N MET A 18 14.77 -6.95 9.77
CA MET A 18 13.44 -7.07 10.32
C MET A 18 12.38 -7.10 9.18
N ASN A 19 11.17 -7.53 9.53
CA ASN A 19 10.03 -7.57 8.60
C ASN A 19 8.96 -6.58 9.07
N PRO A 20 9.10 -5.28 8.74
CA PRO A 20 8.15 -4.27 9.21
C PRO A 20 6.75 -4.47 8.63
N ARG A 21 5.73 -4.02 9.40
CA ARG A 21 4.37 -3.84 8.90
C ARG A 21 3.93 -2.39 9.00
N LEU A 22 3.32 -1.88 7.95
CA LEU A 22 2.70 -0.57 7.90
C LEU A 22 1.21 -0.74 8.16
N VAL A 23 0.70 -0.08 9.19
CA VAL A 23 -0.71 -0.18 9.60
C VAL A 23 -1.34 1.20 9.55
N GLY A 24 -2.53 1.33 9.04
CA GLY A 24 -3.27 2.58 9.00
C GLY A 24 -4.54 2.47 8.15
N LYS A 25 -5.33 3.55 8.13
CA LYS A 25 -6.58 3.61 7.39
C LYS A 25 -6.37 3.32 5.89
N PRO A 26 -7.36 2.78 5.16
CA PRO A 26 -7.28 2.64 3.71
C PRO A 26 -6.98 3.99 3.04
N GLY A 27 -6.14 4.01 2.01
CA GLY A 27 -5.85 5.20 1.21
C GLY A 27 -4.81 6.19 1.78
N VAL A 28 -4.28 6.00 3.01
CA VAL A 28 -3.26 6.89 3.61
C VAL A 28 -1.86 6.78 2.99
N GLY A 29 -1.67 5.97 1.94
CA GLY A 29 -0.40 5.90 1.22
C GLY A 29 0.59 4.85 1.73
N LYS A 30 0.16 3.83 2.50
CA LYS A 30 1.04 2.76 3.01
C LYS A 30 1.88 2.08 1.92
N THR A 31 1.24 1.64 0.85
CA THR A 31 1.90 0.96 -0.28
C THR A 31 2.83 1.92 -1.03
N THR A 32 2.43 3.18 -1.18
CA THR A 32 3.26 4.24 -1.78
C THR A 32 4.51 4.49 -0.94
N LEU A 33 4.38 4.56 0.39
CA LEU A 33 5.50 4.71 1.32
C LEU A 33 6.45 3.51 1.26
N ALA A 34 5.91 2.29 1.22
CA ALA A 34 6.69 1.07 1.08
C ALA A 34 7.48 1.06 -0.23
N TYR A 35 6.82 1.42 -1.34
CA TYR A 35 7.44 1.52 -2.65
C TYR A 35 8.55 2.58 -2.69
N ALA A 36 8.29 3.78 -2.16
CA ALA A 36 9.27 4.87 -2.10
C ALA A 36 10.49 4.50 -1.25
N ALA A 37 10.30 3.78 -0.13
CA ALA A 37 11.40 3.28 0.69
C ALA A 37 12.22 2.21 -0.04
N ALA A 38 11.55 1.30 -0.73
CA ALA A 38 12.18 0.23 -1.52
C ALA A 38 13.00 0.81 -2.67
N SER A 39 12.46 1.80 -3.40
CA SER A 39 13.15 2.48 -4.50
C SER A 39 14.49 3.11 -4.06
N ARG A 40 14.57 3.62 -2.82
CA ARG A 40 15.83 4.19 -2.30
C ARG A 40 16.95 3.17 -2.13
N LEU A 41 16.62 1.88 -2.05
CA LEU A 41 17.63 0.82 -1.95
C LEU A 41 18.17 0.36 -3.32
N GLY A 42 17.62 0.86 -4.43
CA GLY A 42 18.05 0.55 -5.80
C GLY A 42 17.93 -0.94 -6.15
N ARG A 43 16.94 -1.65 -5.60
CA ARG A 43 16.73 -3.09 -5.83
C ARG A 43 15.41 -3.32 -6.54
N ASP A 44 15.27 -4.49 -7.16
CA ASP A 44 14.01 -4.91 -7.78
C ASP A 44 12.89 -4.94 -6.74
N ILE A 45 11.74 -4.36 -7.08
CA ILE A 45 10.56 -4.31 -6.23
C ILE A 45 9.51 -5.25 -6.79
N PHE A 46 8.96 -6.09 -5.93
CA PHE A 46 7.91 -7.04 -6.24
C PHE A 46 6.72 -6.75 -5.34
N ILE A 47 5.55 -6.58 -5.92
CA ILE A 47 4.32 -6.36 -5.17
C ILE A 47 3.45 -7.60 -5.28
N LEU A 48 3.01 -8.11 -4.14
CA LEU A 48 2.06 -9.21 -4.04
C LEU A 48 0.85 -8.70 -3.29
N GLN A 49 -0.26 -8.56 -4.02
CA GLN A 49 -1.55 -8.17 -3.47
C GLN A 49 -2.19 -9.36 -2.79
N ALA A 50 -2.44 -9.26 -1.49
CA ALA A 50 -3.17 -10.28 -0.75
C ALA A 50 -4.69 -10.05 -0.84
N THR A 51 -5.43 -11.16 -0.84
CA THR A 51 -6.89 -11.19 -0.83
C THR A 51 -7.37 -12.26 0.15
N SER A 52 -8.67 -12.30 0.45
CA SER A 52 -9.29 -13.35 1.26
C SER A 52 -9.10 -14.76 0.68
N ASP A 53 -8.99 -14.84 -0.64
CA ASP A 53 -8.85 -16.10 -1.38
C ASP A 53 -7.38 -16.50 -1.62
N THR A 54 -6.42 -15.67 -1.17
CA THR A 54 -4.99 -15.97 -1.32
C THR A 54 -4.63 -17.25 -0.57
N ARG A 55 -4.16 -18.25 -1.30
CA ARG A 55 -3.78 -19.55 -0.78
C ARG A 55 -2.26 -19.65 -0.58
N PRO A 56 -1.77 -20.60 0.24
CA PRO A 56 -0.34 -20.83 0.40
C PRO A 56 0.41 -21.05 -0.91
N GLU A 57 -0.20 -21.77 -1.86
CA GLU A 57 0.36 -22.05 -3.18
C GLU A 57 0.51 -20.78 -4.04
N ASP A 58 -0.40 -19.81 -3.92
CA ASP A 58 -0.33 -18.53 -4.66
C ASP A 58 0.82 -17.66 -4.17
N LEU A 59 1.17 -17.81 -2.89
CA LEU A 59 2.30 -17.10 -2.28
C LEU A 59 3.65 -17.65 -2.72
N LEU A 60 3.70 -18.88 -3.26
CA LEU A 60 4.94 -19.58 -3.49
C LEU A 60 5.18 -19.85 -4.99
N ILE A 61 4.76 -21.00 -5.45
CA ILE A 61 4.99 -21.48 -6.82
C ILE A 61 3.70 -22.09 -7.35
N THR A 62 3.27 -21.60 -8.51
CA THR A 62 2.05 -22.07 -9.16
C THR A 62 2.40 -22.89 -10.40
N PRO A 63 1.85 -24.11 -10.55
CA PRO A 63 1.98 -24.87 -11.79
C PRO A 63 1.08 -24.24 -12.87
N VAL A 64 1.65 -24.02 -14.05
CA VAL A 64 0.97 -23.49 -15.23
C VAL A 64 1.14 -24.48 -16.38
N ILE A 65 0.09 -24.72 -17.14
CA ILE A 65 0.16 -25.53 -18.36
C ILE A 65 0.56 -24.61 -19.51
N GLU A 66 1.74 -24.82 -20.07
CA GLU A 66 2.22 -24.17 -21.28
C GLU A 66 1.91 -25.03 -22.53
N GLY A 67 1.86 -24.46 -23.70
CA GLY A 67 1.47 -25.13 -24.93
C GLY A 67 1.93 -26.58 -25.05
N GLU A 68 1.14 -27.43 -25.71
CA GLU A 68 1.34 -28.90 -25.83
C GLU A 68 1.23 -29.69 -24.50
N GLY A 69 0.61 -29.08 -23.43
CA GLY A 69 0.38 -29.78 -22.16
C GLY A 69 1.62 -29.87 -21.26
N LYS A 70 2.69 -29.12 -21.53
CA LYS A 70 3.88 -29.08 -20.68
C LYS A 70 3.60 -28.30 -19.39
N LEU A 71 3.93 -28.92 -18.26
CA LEU A 71 3.83 -28.28 -16.96
C LEU A 71 5.03 -27.37 -16.72
N LYS A 72 4.77 -26.09 -16.43
CA LYS A 72 5.76 -25.08 -16.04
C LYS A 72 5.46 -24.59 -14.64
N TYR A 73 6.48 -24.36 -13.85
CA TYR A 73 6.34 -23.77 -12.53
C TYR A 73 6.69 -22.29 -12.58
N VAL A 74 5.78 -21.44 -12.12
CA VAL A 74 5.94 -19.99 -12.08
C VAL A 74 6.09 -19.54 -10.64
N ALA A 75 7.17 -18.82 -10.34
CA ALA A 75 7.41 -18.24 -9.03
C ALA A 75 6.49 -17.04 -8.81
N SER A 76 5.93 -16.93 -7.60
CA SER A 76 5.19 -15.73 -7.18
C SER A 76 6.11 -14.49 -7.14
N PRO A 77 5.54 -13.27 -7.04
CA PRO A 77 6.33 -12.07 -6.77
C PRO A 77 7.19 -12.19 -5.51
N LEU A 78 6.67 -12.83 -4.45
CA LEU A 78 7.41 -13.07 -3.20
C LEU A 78 8.63 -13.96 -3.44
N VAL A 79 8.44 -15.10 -4.07
CA VAL A 79 9.56 -16.05 -4.36
C VAL A 79 10.56 -15.43 -5.33
N SER A 80 10.09 -14.67 -6.31
CA SER A 80 10.96 -13.93 -7.23
C SER A 80 11.82 -12.91 -6.48
N ALA A 81 11.26 -12.17 -5.56
CA ALA A 81 12.00 -11.24 -4.68
C ALA A 81 13.02 -11.98 -3.81
N MET A 82 12.62 -13.13 -3.22
CA MET A 82 13.50 -13.96 -2.39
C MET A 82 14.74 -14.45 -3.15
N ILE A 83 14.55 -14.94 -4.37
CA ILE A 83 15.65 -15.50 -5.19
C ILE A 83 16.58 -14.37 -5.68
N ARG A 84 16.01 -13.25 -6.11
CA ARG A 84 16.78 -12.15 -6.71
C ARG A 84 17.40 -11.19 -5.68
N GLY A 85 17.08 -11.35 -4.39
CA GLY A 85 17.52 -10.40 -3.35
C GLY A 85 16.79 -9.06 -3.44
N GLY A 86 15.61 -9.06 -4.03
CA GLY A 86 14.74 -7.90 -4.17
C GLY A 86 13.96 -7.57 -2.90
N ILE A 87 12.99 -6.68 -3.04
CA ILE A 87 12.11 -6.24 -1.97
C ILE A 87 10.70 -6.68 -2.31
N CYS A 88 10.06 -7.41 -1.40
CA CYS A 88 8.65 -7.79 -1.52
C CYS A 88 7.77 -6.85 -0.69
N ILE A 89 6.79 -6.24 -1.33
CA ILE A 89 5.69 -5.52 -0.68
C ILE A 89 4.50 -6.47 -0.68
N LEU A 90 4.16 -7.01 0.50
CA LEU A 90 2.97 -7.81 0.71
C LEU A 90 1.82 -6.87 1.05
N ASP A 91 1.06 -6.50 0.04
CA ASP A 91 0.00 -5.49 0.16
C ASP A 91 -1.30 -6.11 0.69
N GLU A 92 -1.96 -5.40 1.63
CA GLU A 92 -3.18 -5.86 2.31
C GLU A 92 -3.04 -7.22 3.00
N GLY A 93 -1.88 -7.50 3.62
CA GLY A 93 -1.54 -8.80 4.19
C GLY A 93 -2.56 -9.34 5.20
N ASN A 94 -3.24 -8.46 5.96
CA ASN A 94 -4.27 -8.86 6.91
C ASN A 94 -5.60 -9.34 6.27
N ARG A 95 -5.68 -9.41 4.94
CA ARG A 95 -6.76 -10.14 4.24
C ARG A 95 -6.49 -11.62 4.11
N MET A 96 -5.26 -12.07 4.33
CA MET A 96 -4.91 -13.49 4.20
C MET A 96 -5.45 -14.32 5.37
N SER A 97 -5.78 -15.56 5.07
CA SER A 97 -6.15 -16.56 6.06
C SER A 97 -4.95 -16.92 6.96
N GLU A 98 -5.24 -17.44 8.16
CA GLU A 98 -4.20 -17.97 9.06
C GLU A 98 -3.33 -19.04 8.39
N LYS A 99 -3.93 -19.91 7.57
CA LYS A 99 -3.22 -20.94 6.81
C LYS A 99 -2.17 -20.37 5.87
N SER A 100 -2.49 -19.26 5.19
CA SER A 100 -1.57 -18.56 4.30
C SER A 100 -0.42 -17.93 5.08
N TRP A 101 -0.69 -17.32 6.24
CA TRP A 101 0.34 -16.82 7.14
C TRP A 101 1.26 -17.93 7.67
N ALA A 102 0.71 -19.09 8.01
CA ALA A 102 1.49 -20.23 8.49
C ALA A 102 2.54 -20.69 7.49
N SER A 103 2.24 -20.64 6.18
CA SER A 103 3.20 -20.98 5.13
C SER A 103 4.38 -20.00 5.02
N LEU A 104 4.19 -18.75 5.46
CA LEU A 104 5.21 -17.71 5.46
C LEU A 104 6.01 -17.63 6.77
N ALA A 105 5.56 -18.26 7.84
CA ALA A 105 6.19 -18.16 9.17
C ALA A 105 7.70 -18.47 9.16
N PRO A 106 8.21 -19.50 8.43
CA PRO A 106 9.65 -19.76 8.37
C PRO A 106 10.44 -18.70 7.60
N LEU A 107 9.80 -17.94 6.70
CA LEU A 107 10.43 -16.83 6.00
C LEU A 107 10.60 -15.60 6.90
N LEU A 108 9.62 -15.40 7.77
CA LEU A 108 9.52 -14.22 8.63
C LEU A 108 10.35 -14.34 9.93
N ASP A 109 11.05 -15.45 10.13
CA ASP A 109 11.98 -15.63 11.25
C ASP A 109 13.44 -15.82 10.76
N THR A 110 14.33 -16.16 11.66
CA THR A 110 15.77 -16.33 11.37
C THR A 110 16.08 -17.43 10.36
N ARG A 111 15.15 -18.33 10.10
CA ARG A 111 15.30 -19.44 9.14
C ARG A 111 15.28 -18.95 7.70
N ARG A 112 14.54 -17.90 7.39
CA ARG A 112 14.49 -17.19 6.11
C ARG A 112 14.30 -18.10 4.88
N TYR A 113 13.29 -18.99 4.91
CA TYR A 113 12.93 -19.83 3.78
C TYR A 113 11.41 -20.02 3.65
N VAL A 114 10.97 -20.45 2.48
CA VAL A 114 9.65 -21.01 2.24
C VAL A 114 9.78 -22.44 1.73
N GLU A 115 8.73 -23.24 1.90
CA GLU A 115 8.67 -24.61 1.41
C GLU A 115 7.40 -24.82 0.58
N SER A 116 7.59 -25.19 -0.67
CA SER A 116 6.48 -25.46 -1.59
C SER A 116 6.05 -26.90 -1.47
N ILE A 117 4.83 -27.13 -0.98
CA ILE A 117 4.26 -28.48 -0.87
C ILE A 117 4.08 -29.11 -2.27
N ILE A 118 3.78 -28.29 -3.29
CA ILE A 118 3.53 -28.77 -4.65
C ILE A 118 4.80 -29.35 -5.30
N THR A 119 5.94 -28.67 -5.10
CA THR A 119 7.22 -29.06 -5.72
C THR A 119 8.16 -29.80 -4.78
N GLY A 120 7.87 -29.82 -3.47
CA GLY A 120 8.77 -30.32 -2.42
C GLY A 120 10.05 -29.48 -2.26
N LEU A 121 10.12 -28.30 -2.89
CA LEU A 121 11.32 -27.47 -2.88
C LEU A 121 11.31 -26.52 -1.68
N LYS A 122 12.47 -26.49 -1.01
CA LYS A 122 12.78 -25.49 0.02
C LYS A 122 13.59 -24.35 -0.62
N ILE A 123 13.03 -23.15 -0.60
CA ILE A 123 13.60 -21.96 -1.21
C ILE A 123 14.10 -21.03 -0.11
N LYS A 124 15.41 -20.85 -0.02
CA LYS A 124 16.03 -19.94 0.95
C LYS A 124 16.08 -18.52 0.39
N ALA A 125 15.76 -17.54 1.22
CA ALA A 125 15.84 -16.14 0.83
C ALA A 125 17.30 -15.70 0.65
N HIS A 126 17.55 -14.93 -0.41
CA HIS A 126 18.84 -14.25 -0.63
C HIS A 126 19.15 -13.30 0.55
N PRO A 127 20.41 -13.11 0.97
CA PRO A 127 20.76 -12.22 2.08
C PRO A 127 20.27 -10.76 1.91
N LEU A 128 20.17 -10.30 0.68
CA LEU A 128 19.66 -8.97 0.35
C LEU A 128 18.13 -8.86 0.35
N PHE A 129 17.39 -9.96 0.38
CA PHE A 129 15.93 -9.93 0.38
C PHE A 129 15.36 -9.14 1.55
N ARG A 130 14.37 -8.31 1.27
CA ARG A 130 13.58 -7.55 2.26
C ARG A 130 12.10 -7.77 2.02
N ILE A 131 11.33 -7.65 3.09
CA ILE A 131 9.86 -7.71 3.01
C ILE A 131 9.26 -6.60 3.87
N VAL A 132 8.12 -6.10 3.45
CA VAL A 132 7.22 -5.25 4.23
C VAL A 132 5.79 -5.69 3.97
N ALA A 133 4.98 -5.76 5.01
CA ALA A 133 3.54 -5.96 4.85
C ALA A 133 2.80 -4.63 5.05
N THR A 134 1.78 -4.38 4.24
CA THR A 134 0.82 -3.30 4.50
C THR A 134 -0.48 -3.90 5.04
N MET A 135 -1.13 -3.20 5.95
CA MET A 135 -2.35 -3.66 6.60
C MET A 135 -3.32 -2.51 6.78
N ASN A 136 -4.58 -2.76 6.49
CA ASN A 136 -5.63 -1.80 6.78
C ASN A 136 -6.08 -1.94 8.23
N ASP A 137 -6.33 -0.79 8.86
CA ASP A 137 -6.94 -0.71 10.19
C ASP A 137 -8.46 -0.56 10.01
N ASP A 138 -9.10 -1.64 9.56
CA ASP A 138 -10.55 -1.69 9.39
C ASP A 138 -11.10 -3.07 9.80
N SER A 139 -12.40 -3.13 10.08
CA SER A 139 -13.11 -4.32 10.51
C SER A 139 -13.32 -5.38 9.41
N SER A 140 -12.93 -5.10 8.17
CA SER A 140 -13.07 -6.03 7.03
C SER A 140 -11.90 -7.01 6.89
N THR A 141 -10.95 -6.97 7.82
CA THR A 141 -9.71 -7.76 7.81
C THR A 141 -9.71 -8.82 8.90
N PHE A 142 -8.94 -9.90 8.70
CA PHE A 142 -8.72 -10.89 9.73
C PHE A 142 -7.75 -10.37 10.78
N ASP A 143 -7.97 -10.79 12.04
CA ASP A 143 -6.96 -10.60 13.07
C ASP A 143 -5.68 -11.33 12.69
N LEU A 144 -4.56 -10.63 12.81
CA LEU A 144 -3.27 -11.23 12.52
C LEU A 144 -2.96 -12.28 13.60
N PRO A 145 -2.61 -13.54 13.24
CA PRO A 145 -2.26 -14.55 14.22
C PRO A 145 -1.13 -14.09 15.15
N GLU A 146 -1.22 -14.38 16.45
CA GLU A 146 -0.27 -13.88 17.46
C GLU A 146 1.19 -14.22 17.14
N TYR A 147 1.43 -15.45 16.64
CA TYR A 147 2.79 -15.86 16.24
C TYR A 147 3.34 -15.10 15.04
N ILE A 148 2.48 -14.46 14.23
CA ILE A 148 2.88 -13.57 13.12
C ILE A 148 3.14 -12.15 13.63
N HIS A 149 2.39 -11.70 14.65
CA HIS A 149 2.65 -10.40 15.28
C HIS A 149 4.11 -10.24 15.73
N SER A 150 4.68 -11.26 16.33
CA SER A 150 6.09 -11.24 16.79
C SER A 150 7.10 -11.25 15.66
N ARG A 151 6.73 -11.73 14.47
CA ARG A 151 7.59 -11.83 13.28
C ARG A 151 7.50 -10.64 12.33
N LEU A 152 6.36 -9.93 12.36
CA LEU A 152 6.14 -8.72 11.55
C LEU A 152 6.38 -7.47 12.41
N GLN A 153 7.63 -7.21 12.70
CA GLN A 153 8.06 -6.06 13.49
C GLN A 153 9.14 -5.25 12.77
N PRO A 154 9.23 -3.94 12.99
CA PRO A 154 8.35 -3.12 13.82
C PRO A 154 6.98 -2.88 13.18
N GLN A 155 5.97 -2.58 14.00
CA GLN A 155 4.73 -1.98 13.54
C GLN A 155 4.93 -0.48 13.39
N ILE A 156 4.66 0.03 12.20
CA ILE A 156 4.76 1.44 11.87
C ILE A 156 3.35 1.93 11.55
N LEU A 157 2.84 2.80 12.40
CA LEU A 157 1.52 3.40 12.20
C LEU A 157 1.64 4.54 11.19
N ILE A 158 0.73 4.54 10.23
CA ILE A 158 0.60 5.57 9.20
C ILE A 158 -0.77 6.21 9.37
N ASP A 159 -0.76 7.47 9.69
CA ASP A 159 -1.96 8.28 9.83
C ASP A 159 -2.14 9.20 8.62
N PHE A 160 -3.23 9.97 8.60
CA PHE A 160 -3.43 10.99 7.59
C PHE A 160 -2.29 12.01 7.61
N PRO A 161 -1.88 12.50 6.44
CA PRO A 161 -0.86 13.55 6.35
C PRO A 161 -1.39 14.86 6.93
N GLY A 162 -0.49 15.69 7.46
CA GLY A 162 -0.81 17.09 7.78
C GLY A 162 -1.01 17.92 6.51
N PHE A 163 -1.53 19.15 6.68
CA PHE A 163 -1.90 20.05 5.57
C PHE A 163 -0.78 20.18 4.51
N ASP A 164 0.44 20.52 4.93
CA ASP A 164 1.56 20.75 4.00
C ASP A 164 1.95 19.47 3.24
N GLU A 165 1.93 18.32 3.90
CA GLU A 165 2.24 17.05 3.28
C GLU A 165 1.12 16.62 2.31
N GLU A 166 -0.14 16.84 2.66
CA GLU A 166 -1.29 16.50 1.83
C GLU A 166 -1.35 17.40 0.60
N LEU A 167 -1.11 18.70 0.76
CA LEU A 167 -1.00 19.64 -0.37
C LEU A 167 0.14 19.25 -1.31
N ALA A 168 1.30 18.86 -0.77
CA ALA A 168 2.42 18.39 -1.59
C ALA A 168 2.06 17.13 -2.39
N ILE A 169 1.33 16.18 -1.78
CA ILE A 169 0.83 14.99 -2.46
C ILE A 169 -0.11 15.36 -3.61
N LEU A 170 -1.04 16.29 -3.38
CA LEU A 170 -1.97 16.75 -4.41
C LEU A 170 -1.22 17.44 -5.58
N LYS A 171 -0.28 18.34 -5.27
CA LYS A 171 0.53 19.04 -6.28
C LYS A 171 1.36 18.07 -7.13
N GLU A 172 1.98 17.08 -6.53
CA GLU A 172 2.76 16.07 -7.25
C GLU A 172 1.92 15.24 -8.22
N ASN A 173 0.68 14.88 -7.79
CA ASN A 173 -0.23 14.06 -8.60
C ASN A 173 -1.02 14.86 -9.65
N LEU A 174 -1.14 16.17 -9.47
CA LEU A 174 -1.95 17.07 -10.31
C LEU A 174 -1.20 18.36 -10.66
N PRO A 175 -0.02 18.27 -11.31
CA PRO A 175 0.82 19.46 -11.61
C PRO A 175 0.19 20.43 -12.62
N PHE A 176 -0.95 20.06 -13.20
CA PHE A 176 -1.72 20.87 -14.17
C PHE A 176 -2.93 21.57 -13.54
N VAL A 177 -3.15 21.43 -12.21
CA VAL A 177 -4.25 22.05 -11.48
C VAL A 177 -3.72 23.28 -10.75
N GLU A 178 -4.52 24.34 -10.71
CA GLU A 178 -4.17 25.58 -10.01
C GLU A 178 -4.00 25.37 -8.51
N ASP A 179 -3.01 26.03 -7.91
CA ASP A 179 -2.65 25.91 -6.51
C ASP A 179 -3.84 26.23 -5.58
N GLU A 180 -4.63 27.26 -5.87
CA GLU A 180 -5.79 27.67 -5.09
C GLU A 180 -6.85 26.55 -5.00
N MET A 181 -7.05 25.80 -6.10
CA MET A 181 -7.96 24.66 -6.11
C MET A 181 -7.43 23.51 -5.25
N LEU A 182 -6.13 23.25 -5.31
CA LEU A 182 -5.49 22.20 -4.50
C LEU A 182 -5.49 22.56 -3.02
N GLU A 183 -5.29 23.80 -2.66
CA GLU A 183 -5.40 24.32 -1.29
C GLU A 183 -6.82 24.14 -0.75
N TYR A 184 -7.83 24.52 -1.52
CA TYR A 184 -9.24 24.29 -1.15
C TYR A 184 -9.55 22.83 -0.87
N VAL A 185 -9.08 21.91 -1.74
CA VAL A 185 -9.30 20.47 -1.56
C VAL A 185 -8.54 19.95 -0.34
N THR A 186 -7.34 20.46 -0.08
CA THR A 186 -6.57 20.11 1.12
C THR A 186 -7.30 20.56 2.39
N GLU A 187 -7.80 21.81 2.44
CA GLU A 187 -8.63 22.29 3.56
C GLU A 187 -9.86 21.42 3.79
N PHE A 188 -10.54 21.04 2.69
CA PHE A 188 -11.68 20.13 2.76
C PHE A 188 -11.30 18.79 3.43
N LEU A 189 -10.18 18.18 3.02
CA LEU A 189 -9.71 16.91 3.59
C LEU A 189 -9.34 17.09 5.08
N GLN A 190 -8.65 18.15 5.44
CA GLN A 190 -8.27 18.44 6.84
C GLN A 190 -9.50 18.65 7.73
N HIS A 191 -10.53 19.35 7.25
CA HIS A 191 -11.80 19.49 7.97
C HIS A 191 -12.50 18.14 8.15
N ALA A 192 -12.48 17.30 7.13
CA ALA A 192 -13.06 15.96 7.18
C ALA A 192 -12.31 15.07 8.18
N HIS A 193 -10.98 15.11 8.20
CA HIS A 193 -10.15 14.38 9.17
C HIS A 193 -10.43 14.84 10.62
N ALA A 194 -10.59 16.14 10.84
CA ALA A 194 -10.99 16.69 12.13
C ALA A 194 -12.39 16.22 12.57
N GLY A 195 -13.26 15.87 11.63
CA GLY A 195 -14.57 15.27 11.84
C GLY A 195 -14.58 13.75 11.91
N ASP A 196 -13.40 13.11 12.00
CA ASP A 196 -13.19 11.65 12.01
C ASP A 196 -13.69 10.93 10.75
N GLU A 197 -13.77 11.66 9.64
CA GLU A 197 -14.05 11.06 8.33
C GLU A 197 -12.81 10.41 7.72
N ARG A 198 -13.04 9.42 6.85
CA ARG A 198 -11.98 8.60 6.26
C ARG A 198 -11.65 8.99 4.83
N TYR A 199 -11.94 10.24 4.42
CA TYR A 199 -11.55 10.72 3.10
C TYR A 199 -10.03 10.84 3.02
N THR A 200 -9.48 10.52 1.88
CA THR A 200 -8.04 10.33 1.70
C THR A 200 -7.48 11.29 0.63
N ALA A 201 -6.17 11.42 0.56
CA ALA A 201 -5.52 12.14 -0.53
C ALA A 201 -5.94 11.61 -1.92
N ARG A 202 -6.29 10.30 -2.04
CA ARG A 202 -6.84 9.74 -3.29
C ARG A 202 -8.18 10.37 -3.65
N ASP A 203 -9.04 10.58 -2.67
CA ASP A 203 -10.33 11.24 -2.87
C ASP A 203 -10.12 12.70 -3.26
N GLY A 204 -9.20 13.39 -2.60
CA GLY A 204 -8.79 14.75 -2.95
C GLY A 204 -8.28 14.87 -4.39
N ILE A 205 -7.42 13.94 -4.83
CA ILE A 205 -6.94 13.87 -6.21
C ILE A 205 -8.12 13.69 -7.19
N ASN A 206 -9.09 12.84 -6.86
CA ASN A 206 -10.25 12.63 -7.71
C ASN A 206 -11.15 13.86 -7.76
N ILE A 207 -11.40 14.53 -6.63
CA ILE A 207 -12.18 15.76 -6.54
C ILE A 207 -11.56 16.86 -7.39
N ALA A 208 -10.28 17.18 -7.19
CA ALA A 208 -9.60 18.24 -7.93
C ALA A 208 -9.54 17.93 -9.43
N ARG A 209 -9.22 16.69 -9.79
CA ARG A 209 -9.19 16.23 -11.19
C ARG A 209 -10.55 16.34 -11.87
N TYR A 210 -11.63 15.96 -11.17
CA TYR A 210 -12.97 16.01 -11.74
C TYR A 210 -13.47 17.45 -11.84
N ALA A 211 -13.22 18.31 -10.85
CA ALA A 211 -13.54 19.72 -10.90
C ALA A 211 -12.86 20.42 -12.09
N THR A 212 -11.56 20.16 -12.31
CA THR A 212 -10.81 20.69 -13.46
C THR A 212 -11.43 20.26 -14.80
N LYS A 213 -11.87 19.00 -14.90
CA LYS A 213 -12.55 18.50 -16.12
C LYS A 213 -13.91 19.17 -16.32
N LEU A 214 -14.68 19.42 -15.27
CA LEU A 214 -15.97 20.13 -15.34
C LEU A 214 -15.78 21.55 -15.86
N ILE A 215 -14.79 22.28 -15.35
CA ILE A 215 -14.45 23.64 -15.81
C ILE A 215 -14.07 23.61 -17.29
N HIS A 216 -13.20 22.68 -17.69
CA HIS A 216 -12.76 22.57 -19.11
C HIS A 216 -13.91 22.24 -20.08
N MET A 217 -14.89 21.44 -19.65
CA MET A 217 -16.05 21.11 -20.46
C MET A 217 -17.03 22.27 -20.61
N ALA A 218 -17.17 23.10 -19.58
CA ALA A 218 -18.17 24.16 -19.51
C ALA A 218 -17.75 25.47 -20.22
N LYS A 219 -16.57 25.53 -20.82
CA LYS A 219 -16.05 26.72 -21.58
C LYS A 219 -16.33 28.02 -20.83
N ASP A 220 -15.76 28.19 -19.65
CA ASP A 220 -15.83 29.39 -18.80
C ASP A 220 -17.21 29.75 -18.18
N HIS A 221 -18.21 28.92 -18.34
CA HIS A 221 -19.54 29.13 -17.69
C HIS A 221 -19.66 28.51 -16.30
N PHE A 222 -18.59 27.90 -15.81
CA PHE A 222 -18.59 27.14 -14.56
C PHE A 222 -17.54 27.71 -13.59
N GLY A 223 -17.97 28.38 -12.55
CA GLY A 223 -17.06 28.91 -11.53
C GLY A 223 -16.34 27.78 -10.79
N THR A 224 -15.06 27.98 -10.47
CA THR A 224 -14.18 27.01 -9.78
C THR A 224 -14.84 26.42 -8.53
N ARG A 225 -15.47 27.27 -7.71
CA ARG A 225 -16.14 26.85 -6.49
C ARG A 225 -17.35 25.95 -6.76
N THR A 226 -18.14 26.25 -7.76
CA THR A 226 -19.28 25.42 -8.17
C THR A 226 -18.80 24.06 -8.69
N ALA A 227 -17.71 24.05 -9.46
CA ALA A 227 -17.10 22.81 -9.93
C ALA A 227 -16.59 21.93 -8.78
N LEU A 228 -15.94 22.55 -7.77
CA LEU A 228 -15.46 21.83 -6.56
C LEU A 228 -16.63 21.26 -5.75
N HIS A 229 -17.67 22.04 -5.49
CA HIS A 229 -18.86 21.54 -4.80
C HIS A 229 -19.53 20.39 -5.52
N GLN A 230 -19.73 20.49 -6.84
CA GLN A 230 -20.26 19.38 -7.63
C GLN A 230 -19.34 18.17 -7.63
N SER A 231 -18.03 18.40 -7.66
CA SER A 231 -17.06 17.32 -7.61
C SER A 231 -17.09 16.58 -6.29
N ILE A 232 -17.16 17.28 -5.16
CA ILE A 232 -17.33 16.68 -3.83
C ILE A 232 -18.63 15.86 -3.78
N LEU A 233 -19.74 16.45 -4.20
CA LEU A 233 -21.05 15.80 -4.24
C LEU A 233 -21.03 14.50 -5.05
N HIS A 234 -20.44 14.53 -6.26
CA HIS A 234 -20.43 13.38 -7.15
C HIS A 234 -19.40 12.31 -6.77
N THR A 235 -18.36 12.68 -6.02
CA THR A 235 -17.30 11.75 -5.60
C THR A 235 -17.61 11.10 -4.26
N LEU A 236 -18.12 11.88 -3.30
CA LEU A 236 -18.27 11.45 -1.90
C LEU A 236 -19.72 11.51 -1.37
N GLY A 237 -20.63 12.13 -2.12
CA GLY A 237 -22.02 12.28 -1.71
C GLY A 237 -22.31 13.61 -0.98
N GLU A 238 -23.60 13.86 -0.71
CA GLU A 238 -24.10 15.12 -0.18
C GLU A 238 -23.55 15.44 1.23
N GLU A 239 -23.41 14.43 2.07
CA GLU A 239 -22.93 14.59 3.45
C GLU A 239 -21.52 15.15 3.53
N ALA A 240 -20.68 14.91 2.53
CA ALA A 240 -19.31 15.42 2.46
C ALA A 240 -19.25 16.95 2.34
N LEU A 241 -20.29 17.60 1.80
CA LEU A 241 -20.33 19.05 1.62
C LEU A 241 -20.26 19.84 2.93
N ARG A 242 -20.58 19.23 4.07
CA ARG A 242 -20.46 19.85 5.39
C ARG A 242 -19.03 20.23 5.77
N TYR A 243 -18.03 19.57 5.16
CA TYR A 243 -16.61 19.83 5.38
C TYR A 243 -16.01 20.82 4.37
N ALA A 244 -16.79 21.26 3.38
CA ALA A 244 -16.34 22.24 2.40
C ALA A 244 -15.92 23.55 3.09
N PRO A 245 -14.78 24.15 2.74
CA PRO A 245 -14.31 25.41 3.31
C PRO A 245 -15.35 26.52 3.18
N ARG A 246 -15.57 27.24 4.29
CA ARG A 246 -16.45 28.41 4.35
C ARG A 246 -15.60 29.65 4.08
N THR A 247 -15.65 30.20 2.91
CA THR A 247 -15.11 31.52 2.60
C THR A 247 -16.21 32.46 2.27
#